data_ebc4f7ba9b143a36dd35c4c72c44b1a9
#
_entry.id   ebc4f7ba9b143a36dd35c4c72c44b1a9
#
_cell.length_a   1.000
_cell.length_b   1.000
_cell.length_c   1.000
_cell.angle_alpha   90.00
_cell.angle_beta   90.00
_cell.angle_gamma   90.00
#
_symmetry.space_group_name_H-M   'P 1'
#
loop_
_entity.id
_entity.type
_entity.pdbx_description
1 polymer ?
#
loop_
_entity_poly.entity_id
_entity_poly.type
_entity_poly.pdbx_seq_one_letter_code
_entity_poly.pdbx_strand_id
1 'polypeptide(L)'
;SWIAKAAGGGGGAALVGMAFMAVGAAGLTVFQMSDMGKGMWTKLAEVGTKMGKGEDPAYKPGDIILCKDKDLIESGAKDPREILPYKDRFLHMLILGPTGGGKTSQVILPMVDQDIKNFEAGVTVIEPKGDLAREVAMMAKVAGRPYIYFDPSVDNCPFFNPLVGDEDDVIENAVTTFLMLNPDSPQYFKDLSEQLVRYTLKVLKRLDKSEGVDGKYATFINMNTVLQNPNQDGRKLVPRFGQLKGET
;
A
#
# COMPACT_ATOMS: atom_id res chain seq x y z
N SER A 1 -35.06 6.46 10.27
CA SER A 1 -33.98 5.48 10.42
C SER A 1 -32.67 6.21 10.65
N TRP A 2 -31.72 5.56 11.30
CA TRP A 2 -30.41 6.13 11.67
C TRP A 2 -29.60 6.59 10.46
N ILE A 3 -29.70 5.91 9.32
CA ILE A 3 -29.06 6.26 8.04
C ILE A 3 -29.55 7.61 7.53
N ALA A 4 -30.82 7.93 7.69
CA ALA A 4 -31.39 9.20 7.26
C ALA A 4 -30.93 10.39 8.13
N LYS A 5 -30.62 10.15 9.40
CA LYS A 5 -30.06 11.17 10.32
C LYS A 5 -28.57 11.45 10.06
N ALA A 6 -27.83 10.45 9.62
CA ALA A 6 -26.42 10.60 9.24
C ALA A 6 -26.26 11.30 7.88
N ALA A 7 -27.24 11.17 6.97
CA ALA A 7 -27.24 11.78 5.65
C ALA A 7 -27.63 13.28 5.63
N GLY A 8 -28.13 13.82 6.74
CA GLY A 8 -28.63 15.21 6.82
C GLY A 8 -27.58 16.30 6.93
N GLY A 9 -26.31 15.99 6.90
CA GLY A 9 -25.24 16.97 7.16
C GLY A 9 -23.99 16.82 6.29
N GLY A 10 -24.08 17.12 5.00
CA GLY A 10 -22.90 17.29 4.15
C GLY A 10 -22.33 16.02 3.53
N GLY A 11 -21.58 16.16 2.43
CA GLY A 11 -21.09 15.07 1.56
C GLY A 11 -20.33 13.92 2.25
N GLY A 12 -19.69 14.15 3.41
CA GLY A 12 -18.98 13.10 4.15
C GLY A 12 -19.91 12.04 4.76
N ALA A 13 -21.09 12.43 5.24
CA ALA A 13 -22.05 11.48 5.80
C ALA A 13 -22.73 10.61 4.72
N ALA A 14 -22.93 11.16 3.52
CA ALA A 14 -23.43 10.40 2.38
C ALA A 14 -22.41 9.37 1.88
N LEU A 15 -21.12 9.71 1.87
CA LEU A 15 -20.03 8.81 1.45
C LEU A 15 -19.86 7.62 2.42
N VAL A 16 -19.95 7.91 3.73
CA VAL A 16 -19.93 6.85 4.74
C VAL A 16 -21.15 5.93 4.59
N GLY A 17 -22.32 6.48 4.32
CA GLY A 17 -23.54 5.72 4.06
C GLY A 17 -23.41 4.80 2.84
N MET A 18 -22.79 5.28 1.75
CA MET A 18 -22.55 4.48 0.54
C MET A 18 -21.52 3.35 0.76
N ALA A 19 -20.47 3.60 1.56
CA ALA A 19 -19.50 2.56 1.92
C ALA A 19 -20.18 1.38 2.63
N PHE A 20 -21.14 1.67 3.48
CA PHE A 20 -21.93 0.64 4.15
C PHE A 20 -22.81 -0.19 3.18
N MET A 21 -23.28 0.39 2.11
CA MET A 21 -24.08 -0.34 1.11
C MET A 21 -23.22 -1.22 0.19
N ALA A 22 -21.95 -0.95 0.05
CA ALA A 22 -21.06 -1.71 -0.84
C ALA A 22 -20.48 -2.99 -0.22
N VAL A 23 -20.50 -3.12 1.11
CA VAL A 23 -20.05 -4.32 1.84
C VAL A 23 -21.26 -5.19 2.11
N GLY A 24 -21.31 -6.40 1.59
CA GLY A 24 -22.47 -7.29 1.63
C GLY A 24 -23.18 -7.38 3.00
N ALA A 25 -24.49 -7.44 2.99
CA ALA A 25 -25.40 -7.22 4.11
C ALA A 25 -25.12 -8.04 5.40
N ALA A 26 -24.49 -9.21 5.30
CA ALA A 26 -24.27 -10.10 6.46
C ALA A 26 -23.05 -9.69 7.33
N GLY A 27 -21.95 -9.24 6.73
CA GLY A 27 -20.77 -8.78 7.47
C GLY A 27 -20.96 -7.43 8.13
N LEU A 28 -21.78 -6.58 7.51
CA LEU A 28 -22.14 -5.25 8.00
C LEU A 28 -22.96 -5.27 9.28
N THR A 29 -23.90 -6.21 9.40
CA THR A 29 -24.79 -6.26 10.56
C THR A 29 -24.04 -6.61 11.83
N VAL A 30 -23.06 -7.49 11.75
CA VAL A 30 -22.26 -7.89 12.92
C VAL A 30 -21.30 -6.76 13.35
N PHE A 31 -20.70 -6.05 12.40
CA PHE A 31 -19.80 -4.93 12.71
C PHE A 31 -20.54 -3.69 13.22
N GLN A 32 -21.71 -3.38 12.65
CA GLN A 32 -22.57 -2.29 13.14
C GLN A 32 -23.11 -2.52 14.56
N MET A 33 -23.27 -3.77 14.98
CA MET A 33 -23.75 -4.13 16.31
C MET A 33 -22.63 -4.08 17.37
N SER A 34 -21.36 -4.04 16.98
CA SER A 34 -20.26 -3.87 17.95
C SER A 34 -20.14 -2.41 18.38
N ASP A 35 -20.06 -2.18 19.70
CA ASP A 35 -19.90 -0.81 20.23
C ASP A 35 -18.59 -0.15 19.78
N MET A 36 -17.58 -0.96 19.46
CA MET A 36 -16.31 -0.53 18.88
C MET A 36 -16.47 0.00 17.43
N GLY A 37 -17.29 -0.67 16.61
CA GLY A 37 -17.62 -0.20 15.26
C GLY A 37 -18.35 1.14 15.27
N LYS A 38 -19.34 1.29 16.13
CA LYS A 38 -20.11 2.55 16.29
C LYS A 38 -19.22 3.72 16.72
N GLY A 39 -18.31 3.50 17.67
CA GLY A 39 -17.39 4.52 18.17
C GLY A 39 -16.37 4.98 17.12
N MET A 40 -15.86 4.06 16.32
CA MET A 40 -14.89 4.34 15.25
C MET A 40 -15.53 5.17 14.12
N TRP A 41 -16.70 4.75 13.64
CA TRP A 41 -17.39 5.44 12.54
C TRP A 41 -17.95 6.80 12.94
N THR A 42 -18.38 6.97 14.18
CA THR A 42 -18.78 8.29 14.67
C THR A 42 -17.61 9.26 14.68
N LYS A 43 -16.43 8.82 15.12
CA LYS A 43 -15.22 9.65 15.11
C LYS A 43 -14.74 9.97 13.70
N LEU A 44 -14.73 8.98 12.77
CA LEU A 44 -14.39 9.21 11.37
C LEU A 44 -15.38 10.15 10.67
N ALA A 45 -16.67 10.01 10.93
CA ALA A 45 -17.69 10.92 10.40
C ALA A 45 -17.57 12.34 10.98
N GLU A 46 -17.24 12.49 12.26
CA GLU A 46 -16.98 13.80 12.88
C GLU A 46 -15.74 14.49 12.30
N VAL A 47 -14.66 13.73 12.04
CA VAL A 47 -13.47 14.25 11.37
C VAL A 47 -13.83 14.67 9.93
N GLY A 48 -14.53 13.81 9.19
CA GLY A 48 -14.91 14.08 7.80
C GLY A 48 -15.88 15.28 7.62
N THR A 49 -16.81 15.51 8.58
CA THR A 49 -17.75 16.63 8.50
C THR A 49 -17.13 17.97 8.87
N LYS A 50 -16.06 17.99 9.66
CA LYS A 50 -15.34 19.22 10.03
C LYS A 50 -14.34 19.68 8.97
N MET A 51 -13.81 18.75 8.17
CA MET A 51 -12.88 19.08 7.08
C MET A 51 -13.54 19.69 5.83
N GLY A 52 -14.86 19.64 5.72
CA GLY A 52 -15.60 20.10 4.52
C GLY A 52 -16.07 21.55 4.52
N LYS A 53 -15.77 22.35 5.54
CA LYS A 53 -16.28 23.74 5.60
C LYS A 53 -15.21 24.72 6.07
N GLY A 54 -14.61 25.39 5.11
CA GLY A 54 -13.78 26.57 5.32
C GLY A 54 -12.28 26.28 5.37
N GLU A 55 -11.50 27.08 4.66
CA GLU A 55 -10.05 27.13 4.83
C GLU A 55 -9.74 27.51 6.27
N ASP A 56 -9.25 26.56 7.03
CA ASP A 56 -8.74 26.79 8.37
C ASP A 56 -7.31 27.34 8.23
N PRO A 57 -7.05 28.59 8.61
CA PRO A 57 -5.75 29.22 8.38
C PRO A 57 -4.58 28.53 9.09
N ALA A 58 -4.86 27.66 10.05
CA ALA A 58 -3.85 26.88 10.76
C ALA A 58 -3.53 25.54 10.09
N TYR A 59 -4.36 25.09 9.15
CA TYR A 59 -4.23 23.79 8.48
C TYR A 59 -3.75 23.97 7.05
N LYS A 60 -2.60 23.38 6.73
CA LYS A 60 -2.02 23.38 5.38
C LYS A 60 -2.29 22.08 4.66
N PRO A 61 -2.40 22.08 3.33
CA PRO A 61 -2.49 20.82 2.57
C PRO A 61 -1.35 19.88 2.92
N GLY A 62 -1.68 18.64 3.26
CA GLY A 62 -0.71 17.62 3.67
C GLY A 62 -0.40 17.54 5.15
N ASP A 63 -0.82 18.51 5.98
CA ASP A 63 -0.78 18.37 7.43
C ASP A 63 -1.75 17.28 7.90
N ILE A 64 -1.49 16.67 9.05
CA ILE A 64 -2.38 15.67 9.66
C ILE A 64 -2.79 16.13 11.04
N ILE A 65 -4.09 16.07 11.32
CA ILE A 65 -4.63 16.25 12.65
C ILE A 65 -4.52 14.92 13.39
N LEU A 66 -3.70 14.87 14.43
CA LEU A 66 -3.50 13.68 15.24
C LEU A 66 -4.61 13.50 16.28
N CYS A 67 -4.89 14.55 17.05
CA CYS A 67 -5.89 14.53 18.12
C CYS A 67 -6.29 15.97 18.49
N LYS A 68 -7.19 16.06 19.48
CA LYS A 68 -7.41 17.30 20.23
C LYS A 68 -6.64 17.21 21.54
N ASP A 69 -5.82 18.18 21.80
CA ASP A 69 -5.06 18.28 23.04
C ASP A 69 -5.97 18.76 24.18
N LYS A 70 -6.02 18.02 25.29
CA LYS A 70 -6.85 18.36 26.45
C LYS A 70 -6.37 19.60 27.16
N ASP A 71 -5.07 19.78 27.27
CA ASP A 71 -4.48 20.95 27.95
C ASP A 71 -4.76 22.22 27.15
N LEU A 72 -4.74 22.14 25.84
CA LEU A 72 -5.16 23.23 24.96
C LEU A 72 -6.66 23.53 25.05
N ILE A 73 -7.49 22.51 25.22
CA ILE A 73 -8.93 22.70 25.44
C ILE A 73 -9.18 23.41 26.77
N GLU A 74 -8.53 22.96 27.84
CA GLU A 74 -8.69 23.52 29.20
C GLU A 74 -8.13 24.94 29.28
N SER A 75 -7.09 25.27 28.53
CA SER A 75 -6.56 26.65 28.46
C SER A 75 -7.39 27.60 27.60
N GLY A 76 -8.44 27.10 26.94
CA GLY A 76 -9.30 27.94 26.08
C GLY A 76 -8.64 28.33 24.75
N ALA A 77 -7.68 27.55 24.25
CA ALA A 77 -7.04 27.80 22.97
C ALA A 77 -8.06 27.82 21.83
N LYS A 78 -7.87 28.74 20.88
CA LYS A 78 -8.74 28.85 19.69
C LYS A 78 -8.74 27.61 18.84
N ASP A 79 -7.60 26.92 18.79
CA ASP A 79 -7.42 25.67 18.06
C ASP A 79 -6.74 24.62 18.96
N PRO A 80 -7.52 23.71 19.55
CA PRO A 80 -7.00 22.67 20.43
C PRO A 80 -6.50 21.42 19.69
N ARG A 81 -6.21 21.50 18.39
CA ARG A 81 -5.76 20.36 17.59
C ARG A 81 -4.24 20.20 17.66
N GLU A 82 -3.80 18.98 17.88
CA GLU A 82 -2.42 18.60 17.67
C GLU A 82 -2.22 18.28 16.18
N ILE A 83 -1.41 19.06 15.49
CA ILE A 83 -1.20 18.98 14.05
C ILE A 83 0.23 18.48 13.80
N LEU A 84 0.37 17.41 13.02
CA LEU A 84 1.63 16.97 12.45
C LEU A 84 1.87 17.69 11.13
N PRO A 85 2.82 18.63 11.05
CA PRO A 85 3.12 19.36 9.83
C PRO A 85 3.61 18.42 8.71
N TYR A 86 3.21 18.70 7.47
CA TYR A 86 3.60 17.91 6.29
C TYR A 86 5.11 17.68 6.18
N LYS A 87 5.92 18.72 6.43
CA LYS A 87 7.39 18.64 6.38
C LYS A 87 7.98 17.65 7.39
N ASP A 88 7.35 17.49 8.56
CA ASP A 88 7.86 16.65 9.63
C ASP A 88 7.54 15.16 9.36
N ARG A 89 6.60 14.88 8.46
CA ARG A 89 6.23 13.52 8.03
C ARG A 89 7.33 12.80 7.24
N PHE A 90 8.27 13.54 6.66
CA PHE A 90 9.44 12.97 5.97
C PHE A 90 10.47 12.35 6.95
N LEU A 91 10.34 12.60 8.24
CA LEU A 91 11.25 12.09 9.27
C LEU A 91 10.88 10.69 9.78
N HIS A 92 9.87 10.05 9.21
CA HIS A 92 9.27 8.81 9.68
C HIS A 92 8.51 8.95 11.01
N MET A 93 7.63 7.99 11.30
CA MET A 93 6.87 7.95 12.54
C MET A 93 6.86 6.53 13.09
N LEU A 94 7.06 6.40 14.38
CA LEU A 94 6.93 5.13 15.11
C LEU A 94 5.79 5.24 16.11
N ILE A 95 4.77 4.36 15.98
CA ILE A 95 3.62 4.30 16.87
C ILE A 95 3.76 3.09 17.77
N LEU A 96 3.98 3.33 19.06
CA LEU A 96 4.14 2.30 20.08
C LEU A 96 2.88 2.17 20.94
N GLY A 97 2.56 0.96 21.35
CA GLY A 97 1.44 0.68 22.24
C GLY A 97 1.16 -0.81 22.34
N PRO A 98 0.43 -1.24 23.38
CA PRO A 98 0.09 -2.65 23.57
C PRO A 98 -0.84 -3.17 22.48
N THR A 99 -0.93 -4.49 22.33
CA THR A 99 -1.92 -5.12 21.47
C THR A 99 -3.32 -4.77 21.96
N GLY A 100 -4.22 -4.42 21.04
CA GLY A 100 -5.56 -3.95 21.42
C GLY A 100 -5.65 -2.49 21.90
N GLY A 101 -4.52 -1.78 22.04
CA GLY A 101 -4.47 -0.38 22.50
C GLY A 101 -4.95 0.66 21.47
N GLY A 102 -5.56 0.26 20.37
CA GLY A 102 -6.18 1.18 19.42
C GLY A 102 -5.21 1.86 18.43
N LYS A 103 -3.96 1.41 18.33
CA LYS A 103 -2.97 2.00 17.38
C LYS A 103 -3.53 2.14 15.97
N THR A 104 -4.12 1.08 15.46
CA THR A 104 -4.69 1.06 14.10
C THR A 104 -5.92 1.95 14.00
N SER A 105 -6.90 1.75 14.88
CA SER A 105 -8.20 2.41 14.79
C SER A 105 -8.19 3.88 15.22
N GLN A 106 -7.31 4.25 16.14
CA GLN A 106 -7.30 5.61 16.71
C GLN A 106 -6.22 6.51 16.12
N VAL A 107 -5.17 5.93 15.53
CA VAL A 107 -4.06 6.70 14.98
C VAL A 107 -3.89 6.43 13.48
N ILE A 108 -3.61 5.18 13.09
CA ILE A 108 -3.24 4.88 11.71
C ILE A 108 -4.40 5.16 10.74
N LEU A 109 -5.59 4.62 11.01
CA LEU A 109 -6.75 4.81 10.11
C LEU A 109 -7.16 6.27 9.95
N PRO A 110 -7.26 7.10 11.01
CA PRO A 110 -7.54 8.53 10.85
C PRO A 110 -6.47 9.29 10.05
N MET A 111 -5.20 8.91 10.18
CA MET A 111 -4.12 9.51 9.39
C MET A 111 -4.23 9.12 7.91
N VAL A 112 -4.42 7.83 7.63
CA VAL A 112 -4.60 7.33 6.26
C VAL A 112 -5.85 7.91 5.60
N ASP A 113 -6.95 8.07 6.33
CA ASP A 113 -8.17 8.70 5.82
C ASP A 113 -7.92 10.16 5.36
N GLN A 114 -7.14 10.91 6.13
CA GLN A 114 -6.75 12.27 5.76
C GLN A 114 -5.87 12.28 4.50
N ASP A 115 -4.92 11.35 4.39
CA ASP A 115 -4.06 11.22 3.21
C ASP A 115 -4.85 10.78 1.97
N ILE A 116 -5.82 9.87 2.12
CA ILE A 116 -6.70 9.46 1.02
C ILE A 116 -7.49 10.66 0.48
N LYS A 117 -7.90 11.58 1.33
CA LYS A 117 -8.62 12.79 0.93
C LYS A 117 -7.72 13.86 0.31
N ASN A 118 -6.42 13.81 0.59
CA ASN A 118 -5.42 14.65 -0.04
C ASN A 118 -4.90 13.96 -1.33
N PHE A 119 -5.48 14.32 -2.47
CA PHE A 119 -5.13 13.71 -3.77
C PHE A 119 -3.70 14.01 -4.25
N GLU A 120 -2.98 14.91 -3.62
CA GLU A 120 -1.58 15.22 -3.94
C GLU A 120 -0.61 14.20 -3.32
N ALA A 121 -1.05 13.45 -2.30
CA ALA A 121 -0.22 12.46 -1.62
C ALA A 121 -0.48 11.04 -2.14
N GLY A 122 0.57 10.28 -2.40
CA GLY A 122 0.52 8.83 -2.60
C GLY A 122 0.44 8.10 -1.26
N VAL A 123 -0.41 7.07 -1.15
CA VAL A 123 -0.53 6.25 0.05
C VAL A 123 -0.21 4.80 -0.28
N THR A 124 0.77 4.22 0.40
CA THR A 124 1.08 2.78 0.31
C THR A 124 0.89 2.16 1.69
N VAL A 125 0.08 1.11 1.76
CA VAL A 125 -0.17 0.37 3.00
C VAL A 125 0.34 -1.05 2.84
N ILE A 126 1.23 -1.49 3.72
CA ILE A 126 1.76 -2.86 3.78
C ILE A 126 1.38 -3.44 5.13
N GLU A 127 0.55 -4.47 5.13
CA GLU A 127 0.02 -5.08 6.35
C GLU A 127 -0.12 -6.59 6.18
N PRO A 128 0.59 -7.40 7.00
CA PRO A 128 0.62 -8.86 6.83
C PRO A 128 -0.71 -9.58 7.11
N LYS A 129 -1.60 -9.00 7.91
CA LYS A 129 -2.88 -9.62 8.30
C LYS A 129 -4.01 -9.36 7.30
N GLY A 130 -3.88 -8.31 6.46
CA GLY A 130 -4.84 -7.95 5.44
C GLY A 130 -6.04 -7.11 5.91
N ASP A 131 -6.32 -7.03 7.21
CA ASP A 131 -7.50 -6.31 7.73
C ASP A 131 -7.43 -4.81 7.48
N LEU A 132 -6.30 -4.19 7.82
CA LEU A 132 -6.05 -2.77 7.58
C LEU A 132 -6.02 -2.44 6.09
N ALA A 133 -5.33 -3.26 5.30
CA ALA A 133 -5.22 -3.03 3.86
C ALA A 133 -6.59 -3.07 3.17
N ARG A 134 -7.46 -3.99 3.58
CA ARG A 134 -8.84 -4.09 3.08
C ARG A 134 -9.66 -2.85 3.45
N GLU A 135 -9.57 -2.39 4.69
CA GLU A 135 -10.27 -1.20 5.17
C GLU A 135 -9.83 0.04 4.42
N VAL A 136 -8.53 0.21 4.21
CA VAL A 136 -7.97 1.34 3.44
C VAL A 136 -8.39 1.30 1.97
N ALA A 137 -8.43 0.11 1.34
CA ALA A 137 -8.94 -0.04 -0.03
C ALA A 137 -10.41 0.40 -0.14
N MET A 138 -11.23 0.07 0.88
CA MET A 138 -12.61 0.53 0.93
C MET A 138 -12.72 2.04 1.12
N MET A 139 -11.89 2.65 1.97
CA MET A 139 -11.83 4.11 2.13
C MET A 139 -11.47 4.79 0.81
N ALA A 140 -10.47 4.30 0.09
CA ALA A 140 -10.08 4.81 -1.22
C ALA A 140 -11.22 4.73 -2.24
N LYS A 141 -11.94 3.59 -2.27
CA LYS A 141 -13.10 3.39 -3.14
C LYS A 141 -14.22 4.39 -2.83
N VAL A 142 -14.52 4.62 -1.57
CA VAL A 142 -15.55 5.57 -1.12
C VAL A 142 -15.17 7.00 -1.47
N ALA A 143 -13.89 7.35 -1.32
CA ALA A 143 -13.35 8.65 -1.69
C ALA A 143 -13.25 8.87 -3.21
N GLY A 144 -13.56 7.84 -4.03
CA GLY A 144 -13.42 7.91 -5.49
C GLY A 144 -11.96 7.97 -5.95
N ARG A 145 -11.01 7.55 -5.11
CA ARG A 145 -9.59 7.57 -5.40
C ARG A 145 -9.15 6.27 -6.09
N PRO A 146 -8.38 6.33 -7.18
CA PRO A 146 -7.80 5.13 -7.79
C PRO A 146 -6.91 4.40 -6.78
N TYR A 147 -7.02 3.08 -6.73
CA TYR A 147 -6.21 2.24 -5.84
C TYR A 147 -5.90 0.88 -6.47
N ILE A 148 -4.83 0.27 -6.01
CA ILE A 148 -4.49 -1.12 -6.31
C ILE A 148 -4.54 -1.87 -4.97
N TYR A 149 -5.38 -2.89 -4.89
CA TYR A 149 -5.44 -3.80 -3.75
C TYR A 149 -4.77 -5.12 -4.14
N PHE A 150 -3.65 -5.41 -3.50
CA PHE A 150 -2.86 -6.62 -3.74
C PHE A 150 -2.99 -7.56 -2.55
N ASP A 151 -3.72 -8.65 -2.75
CA ASP A 151 -3.91 -9.69 -1.75
C ASP A 151 -3.82 -11.06 -2.43
N PRO A 152 -2.70 -11.80 -2.26
CA PRO A 152 -2.51 -13.10 -2.91
C PRO A 152 -3.51 -14.18 -2.48
N SER A 153 -4.29 -13.95 -1.43
CA SER A 153 -5.31 -14.90 -0.94
C SER A 153 -6.65 -14.82 -1.70
N VAL A 154 -6.83 -13.81 -2.55
CA VAL A 154 -8.07 -13.63 -3.33
C VAL A 154 -7.88 -13.97 -4.81
N ASP A 155 -8.92 -14.55 -5.42
CA ASP A 155 -8.85 -15.01 -6.82
C ASP A 155 -8.61 -13.89 -7.83
N ASN A 156 -9.06 -12.68 -7.53
CA ASN A 156 -8.92 -11.49 -8.40
C ASN A 156 -7.74 -10.60 -8.01
N CYS A 157 -6.69 -11.16 -7.41
CA CYS A 157 -5.48 -10.41 -7.10
C CYS A 157 -4.84 -9.87 -8.38
N PRO A 158 -4.48 -8.59 -8.45
CA PRO A 158 -3.73 -8.05 -9.57
C PRO A 158 -2.41 -8.79 -9.78
N PHE A 159 -2.07 -9.04 -11.03
CA PHE A 159 -0.75 -9.61 -11.35
C PHE A 159 0.33 -8.54 -11.14
N PHE A 160 1.40 -8.92 -10.45
CA PHE A 160 2.55 -8.07 -10.23
C PHE A 160 3.84 -8.80 -10.63
N ASN A 161 4.56 -8.23 -11.59
CA ASN A 161 5.90 -8.69 -11.94
C ASN A 161 6.93 -7.62 -11.52
N PRO A 162 7.74 -7.85 -10.48
CA PRO A 162 8.74 -6.87 -10.03
C PRO A 162 9.94 -6.74 -10.97
N LEU A 163 10.02 -7.56 -12.02
CA LEU A 163 11.10 -7.55 -13.00
C LEU A 163 10.76 -6.74 -14.27
N VAL A 164 9.72 -5.92 -14.20
CA VAL A 164 9.36 -4.93 -15.24
C VAL A 164 10.09 -3.63 -14.96
N GLY A 165 10.58 -2.95 -16.01
CA GLY A 165 11.27 -1.67 -15.90
C GLY A 165 12.66 -1.66 -16.53
N ASP A 166 13.48 -0.68 -16.17
CA ASP A 166 14.85 -0.57 -16.66
C ASP A 166 15.70 -1.80 -16.33
N GLU A 167 16.57 -2.20 -17.26
CA GLU A 167 17.37 -3.43 -17.12
C GLU A 167 18.30 -3.37 -15.90
N ASP A 168 19.02 -2.26 -15.76
CA ASP A 168 20.03 -2.13 -14.71
C ASP A 168 19.36 -1.98 -13.32
N ASP A 169 18.31 -1.18 -13.21
CA ASP A 169 17.55 -1.00 -11.97
C ASP A 169 16.92 -2.31 -11.49
N VAL A 170 16.31 -3.08 -12.40
CA VAL A 170 15.68 -4.36 -12.09
C VAL A 170 16.72 -5.38 -11.61
N ILE A 171 17.86 -5.46 -12.27
CA ILE A 171 18.93 -6.38 -11.90
C ILE A 171 19.52 -6.03 -10.54
N GLU A 172 19.86 -4.76 -10.29
CA GLU A 172 20.42 -4.32 -9.00
C GLU A 172 19.45 -4.52 -7.85
N ASN A 173 18.18 -4.21 -8.04
CA ASN A 173 17.13 -4.43 -7.03
C ASN A 173 16.95 -5.93 -6.73
N ALA A 174 16.94 -6.79 -7.75
CA ALA A 174 16.83 -8.22 -7.57
C ALA A 174 18.03 -8.79 -6.83
N VAL A 175 19.26 -8.46 -7.24
CA VAL A 175 20.50 -8.89 -6.59
C VAL A 175 20.52 -8.47 -5.12
N THR A 176 20.26 -7.21 -4.84
CA THR A 176 20.20 -6.66 -3.47
C THR A 176 19.18 -7.42 -2.62
N THR A 177 18.00 -7.69 -3.16
CA THR A 177 16.94 -8.44 -2.47
C THR A 177 17.38 -9.87 -2.16
N PHE A 178 17.98 -10.58 -3.12
CA PHE A 178 18.48 -11.93 -2.88
C PHE A 178 19.57 -11.99 -1.81
N LEU A 179 20.49 -11.02 -1.81
CA LEU A 179 21.55 -10.94 -0.80
C LEU A 179 20.98 -10.63 0.59
N MET A 180 19.97 -9.75 0.68
CA MET A 180 19.30 -9.44 1.94
C MET A 180 18.52 -10.61 2.53
N LEU A 181 17.95 -11.48 1.69
CA LEU A 181 17.24 -12.69 2.11
C LEU A 181 18.19 -13.77 2.70
N ASN A 182 19.48 -13.70 2.40
CA ASN A 182 20.48 -14.67 2.83
C ASN A 182 21.69 -13.98 3.50
N PRO A 183 21.50 -13.23 4.60
CA PRO A 183 22.56 -12.42 5.19
C PRO A 183 23.71 -13.26 5.76
N ASP A 184 23.42 -14.46 6.26
CA ASP A 184 24.39 -15.33 6.93
C ASP A 184 25.13 -16.29 5.99
N SER A 185 24.84 -16.24 4.69
CA SER A 185 25.54 -17.10 3.72
C SER A 185 27.02 -16.73 3.61
N PRO A 186 27.93 -17.74 3.49
CA PRO A 186 29.35 -17.50 3.20
C PRO A 186 29.52 -16.63 1.93
N GLN A 187 30.56 -15.79 1.91
CA GLN A 187 30.80 -14.83 0.83
C GLN A 187 30.85 -15.47 -0.56
N TYR A 188 31.47 -16.63 -0.67
CA TYR A 188 31.52 -17.40 -1.92
C TYR A 188 30.12 -17.68 -2.52
N PHE A 189 29.16 -18.08 -1.67
CA PHE A 189 27.78 -18.33 -2.13
C PHE A 189 27.04 -17.06 -2.47
N LYS A 190 27.33 -15.95 -1.78
CA LYS A 190 26.78 -14.63 -2.10
C LYS A 190 27.22 -14.20 -3.49
N ASP A 191 28.54 -14.27 -3.76
CA ASP A 191 29.12 -13.88 -5.04
C ASP A 191 28.59 -14.74 -6.20
N LEU A 192 28.44 -16.04 -5.96
CA LEU A 192 27.87 -16.95 -6.96
C LEU A 192 26.37 -16.66 -7.22
N SER A 193 25.61 -16.43 -6.16
CA SER A 193 24.18 -16.11 -6.28
C SER A 193 23.98 -14.77 -6.99
N GLU A 194 24.79 -13.77 -6.69
CA GLU A 194 24.78 -12.50 -7.39
C GLU A 194 25.00 -12.68 -8.89
N GLN A 195 26.05 -13.40 -9.26
CA GLN A 195 26.36 -13.64 -10.67
C GLN A 195 25.23 -14.39 -11.39
N LEU A 196 24.68 -15.44 -10.76
CA LEU A 196 23.58 -16.21 -11.35
C LEU A 196 22.33 -15.38 -11.56
N VAL A 197 21.93 -14.57 -10.57
CA VAL A 197 20.77 -13.67 -10.68
C VAL A 197 21.02 -12.63 -11.77
N ARG A 198 22.16 -11.96 -11.73
CA ARG A 198 22.54 -10.90 -12.67
C ARG A 198 22.53 -11.37 -14.11
N TYR A 199 23.26 -12.46 -14.41
CA TYR A 199 23.35 -12.94 -15.80
C TYR A 199 22.04 -13.52 -16.30
N THR A 200 21.29 -14.23 -15.45
CA THR A 200 20.01 -14.80 -15.86
C THR A 200 18.99 -13.70 -16.17
N LEU A 201 18.88 -12.68 -15.31
CA LEU A 201 17.97 -11.56 -15.54
C LEU A 201 18.39 -10.75 -16.77
N LYS A 202 19.69 -10.50 -16.93
CA LYS A 202 20.19 -9.77 -18.11
C LYS A 202 19.80 -10.47 -19.42
N VAL A 203 19.89 -11.77 -19.47
CA VAL A 203 19.47 -12.53 -20.66
C VAL A 203 17.96 -12.48 -20.87
N LEU A 204 17.17 -12.65 -19.80
CA LEU A 204 15.70 -12.59 -19.89
C LEU A 204 15.20 -11.19 -20.29
N LYS A 205 15.79 -10.12 -19.75
CA LYS A 205 15.47 -8.73 -20.15
C LYS A 205 15.83 -8.44 -21.61
N ARG A 206 16.94 -8.97 -22.09
CA ARG A 206 17.32 -8.85 -23.50
C ARG A 206 16.37 -9.60 -24.43
N LEU A 207 15.82 -10.75 -23.99
CA LEU A 207 14.76 -11.40 -24.74
C LEU A 207 13.50 -10.55 -24.81
N ASP A 208 13.08 -9.95 -23.70
CA ASP A 208 11.96 -9.03 -23.68
C ASP A 208 12.19 -7.87 -24.68
N LYS A 209 13.36 -7.25 -24.61
CA LYS A 209 13.74 -6.15 -25.50
C LYS A 209 13.75 -6.56 -26.97
N SER A 210 14.23 -7.77 -27.29
CA SER A 210 14.30 -8.29 -28.68
C SER A 210 12.92 -8.49 -29.30
N GLU A 211 11.88 -8.72 -28.49
CA GLU A 211 10.49 -8.86 -28.93
C GLU A 211 9.67 -7.58 -28.75
N GLY A 212 10.28 -6.49 -28.25
CA GLY A 212 9.61 -5.22 -28.01
C GLY A 212 8.57 -5.30 -26.89
N VAL A 213 8.77 -6.19 -25.90
CA VAL A 213 7.89 -6.40 -24.74
C VAL A 213 8.66 -6.14 -23.46
N ASP A 214 7.98 -6.06 -22.32
CA ASP A 214 8.60 -5.99 -21.01
C ASP A 214 7.85 -6.91 -20.03
N GLY A 215 8.61 -7.75 -19.31
CA GLY A 215 8.07 -8.66 -18.31
C GLY A 215 7.40 -9.93 -18.86
N LYS A 216 7.59 -10.26 -20.13
CA LYS A 216 7.12 -11.53 -20.71
C LYS A 216 8.08 -12.68 -20.38
N TYR A 217 9.38 -12.46 -20.57
CA TYR A 217 10.42 -13.44 -20.25
C TYR A 217 11.08 -13.15 -18.91
N ALA A 218 11.31 -11.90 -18.56
CA ALA A 218 11.84 -11.49 -17.26
C ALA A 218 10.78 -11.69 -16.17
N THR A 219 10.66 -12.92 -15.69
CA THR A 219 9.80 -13.32 -14.57
C THR A 219 10.58 -14.23 -13.63
N PHE A 220 10.22 -14.25 -12.34
CA PHE A 220 10.83 -15.21 -11.40
C PHE A 220 10.57 -16.66 -11.78
N ILE A 221 9.45 -16.95 -12.42
CA ILE A 221 9.13 -18.31 -12.92
C ILE A 221 10.14 -18.72 -13.97
N ASN A 222 10.37 -17.88 -14.98
CA ASN A 222 11.33 -18.18 -16.04
C ASN A 222 12.78 -18.22 -15.53
N MET A 223 13.14 -17.30 -14.62
CA MET A 223 14.44 -17.33 -13.96
C MET A 223 14.66 -18.65 -13.21
N ASN A 224 13.70 -19.07 -12.41
CA ASN A 224 13.76 -20.35 -11.71
C ASN A 224 13.84 -21.54 -12.69
N THR A 225 13.09 -21.52 -13.77
CA THR A 225 13.10 -22.57 -14.82
C THR A 225 14.47 -22.67 -15.47
N VAL A 226 15.11 -21.55 -15.79
CA VAL A 226 16.46 -21.53 -16.38
C VAL A 226 17.50 -22.08 -15.40
N LEU A 227 17.43 -21.67 -14.13
CA LEU A 227 18.41 -22.04 -13.11
C LEU A 227 18.28 -23.50 -12.64
N GLN A 228 17.05 -23.96 -12.41
CA GLN A 228 16.82 -25.33 -11.88
C GLN A 228 16.79 -26.38 -12.96
N ASN A 229 16.33 -26.07 -14.16
CA ASN A 229 16.06 -27.08 -15.16
C ASN A 229 16.50 -26.67 -16.58
N PRO A 230 17.81 -26.34 -16.77
CA PRO A 230 18.30 -25.84 -18.06
C PRO A 230 18.16 -26.85 -19.18
N ASN A 231 18.11 -28.16 -18.85
CA ASN A 231 18.08 -29.26 -19.81
C ASN A 231 16.67 -29.71 -20.24
N GLN A 232 15.62 -29.28 -19.56
CA GLN A 232 14.22 -29.63 -19.88
C GLN A 232 13.43 -28.38 -20.31
N ASP A 233 12.75 -27.74 -19.37
CA ASP A 233 11.93 -26.58 -19.68
C ASP A 233 12.75 -25.33 -20.00
N GLY A 234 13.95 -25.21 -19.44
CA GLY A 234 14.91 -24.16 -19.80
C GLY A 234 15.33 -24.24 -21.27
N ARG A 235 15.32 -25.42 -21.89
CA ARG A 235 15.60 -25.58 -23.33
C ARG A 235 14.67 -24.79 -24.24
N LYS A 236 13.48 -24.50 -23.81
CA LYS A 236 12.53 -23.66 -24.58
C LYS A 236 12.99 -22.21 -24.66
N LEU A 237 13.73 -21.73 -23.65
CA LEU A 237 14.27 -20.38 -23.58
C LEU A 237 15.71 -20.30 -24.09
N VAL A 238 16.54 -21.29 -23.79
CA VAL A 238 17.97 -21.33 -24.17
C VAL A 238 18.24 -21.18 -25.69
N PRO A 239 17.50 -21.83 -26.62
CA PRO A 239 17.70 -21.59 -28.06
C PRO A 239 17.47 -20.17 -28.49
N ARG A 240 16.57 -19.45 -27.80
CA ARG A 240 16.29 -18.03 -28.08
C ARG A 240 17.45 -17.13 -27.66
N PHE A 241 18.24 -17.52 -26.67
CA PHE A 241 19.45 -16.80 -26.26
C PHE A 241 20.49 -16.75 -27.39
N GLY A 242 20.59 -17.84 -28.19
CA GLY A 242 21.46 -17.86 -29.35
C GLY A 242 21.04 -16.92 -30.49
N GLN A 243 19.81 -16.42 -30.46
CA GLN A 243 19.31 -15.46 -31.45
C GLN A 243 19.63 -14.01 -31.06
N LEU A 244 20.05 -13.74 -29.84
CA LEU A 244 20.52 -12.43 -29.35
C LEU A 244 21.93 -12.13 -29.89
N LYS A 245 22.15 -12.28 -31.21
CA LYS A 245 23.44 -12.00 -31.82
C LYS A 245 23.70 -10.49 -31.85
N GLY A 246 24.81 -10.08 -31.26
CA GLY A 246 25.47 -8.83 -31.63
C GLY A 246 25.50 -7.71 -30.61
N GLU A 247 25.14 -7.94 -29.35
CA GLU A 247 25.36 -6.97 -28.26
C GLU A 247 26.25 -7.60 -27.18
N THR A 248 27.54 -7.79 -27.51
CA THR A 248 28.62 -8.01 -26.54
C THR A 248 29.24 -6.67 -26.17
#